data_b0afb6a5e367eeb86681993c54c2135d
#
_entry.id   b0afb6a5e367eeb86681993c54c2135d
#
_cell.length_a   1.000
_cell.length_b   1.000
_cell.length_c   1.000
_cell.angle_alpha   90.00
_cell.angle_beta   90.00
_cell.angle_gamma   90.00
#
_symmetry.space_group_name_H-M   'P 1'
#
loop_
_entity.id
_entity.type
_entity.pdbx_description
1 polymer ?
#
loop_
_entity_poly.entity_id
_entity_poly.type
_entity_poly.pdbx_seq_one_letter_code
_entity_poly.pdbx_strand_id
1 'polypeptide(L)'
;MQGPLFAEEEMGNDPDTLLADLNSNSIYSYLFKEAFPSASGANITLEQVFTAIAAFESSLISLNSRYDQYAHGDDKALKKTELAGLNIFRSSVSRCSECHNPPLFSNQQIAVIGTPERKGLQFDQGAGKFFASQRGGFRVPTLRNIALTAPYMHSGRFESLREVVNFYNGGRGHAIPADEHLNLHWHI
;
A
#
# COMPACT_ATOMS: atom_id res chain seq x y z
N MET A 1 1.40 -12.38 -2.09
CA MET A 1 1.64 -12.74 -3.50
C MET A 1 0.60 -13.67 -4.10
N GLN A 2 0.14 -14.71 -3.41
CA GLN A 2 -0.82 -15.67 -4.00
C GLN A 2 -2.20 -15.01 -4.25
N GLY A 3 -2.68 -14.16 -3.34
CA GLY A 3 -3.99 -13.55 -3.44
C GLY A 3 -4.25 -12.85 -4.78
N PRO A 4 -3.48 -11.81 -5.14
CA PRO A 4 -3.73 -11.02 -6.35
C PRO A 4 -3.73 -11.82 -7.66
N LEU A 5 -2.94 -12.88 -7.75
CA LEU A 5 -2.86 -13.69 -8.96
C LEU A 5 -4.14 -14.50 -9.20
N PHE A 6 -4.78 -14.99 -8.13
CA PHE A 6 -5.85 -15.96 -8.22
C PHE A 6 -7.21 -15.45 -7.71
N ALA A 7 -7.23 -14.29 -7.05
CA ALA A 7 -8.47 -13.67 -6.63
C ALA A 7 -9.32 -13.26 -7.84
N GLU A 8 -10.59 -13.66 -7.86
CA GLU A 8 -11.51 -13.40 -8.96
C GLU A 8 -11.71 -11.90 -9.20
N GLU A 9 -11.68 -11.10 -8.12
CA GLU A 9 -11.83 -9.64 -8.18
C GLU A 9 -10.56 -8.91 -8.62
N GLU A 10 -9.42 -9.62 -8.80
CA GLU A 10 -8.14 -9.07 -9.24
C GLU A 10 -7.71 -9.66 -10.58
N MET A 11 -6.71 -10.55 -10.61
CA MET A 11 -6.23 -11.15 -11.87
C MET A 11 -7.01 -12.40 -12.27
N GLY A 12 -7.67 -13.08 -11.32
CA GLY A 12 -8.56 -14.21 -11.57
C GLY A 12 -7.93 -15.36 -12.34
N ASN A 13 -6.62 -15.54 -12.23
CA ASN A 13 -5.91 -16.56 -13.00
C ASN A 13 -6.10 -17.94 -12.40
N ASP A 14 -6.02 -18.97 -13.22
CA ASP A 14 -5.99 -20.36 -12.79
C ASP A 14 -4.52 -20.84 -12.64
N PRO A 15 -4.15 -21.49 -11.53
CA PRO A 15 -2.78 -21.93 -11.29
C PRO A 15 -2.22 -22.89 -12.35
N ASP A 16 -3.03 -23.81 -12.83
CA ASP A 16 -2.60 -24.83 -13.79
C ASP A 16 -2.43 -24.19 -15.18
N THR A 17 -3.35 -23.30 -15.56
CA THR A 17 -3.26 -22.52 -16.80
C THR A 17 -2.03 -21.62 -16.80
N LEU A 18 -1.77 -20.90 -15.70
CA LEU A 18 -0.58 -20.05 -15.55
C LEU A 18 0.71 -20.86 -15.73
N LEU A 19 0.80 -22.02 -15.09
CA LEU A 19 1.98 -22.89 -15.20
C LEU A 19 2.13 -23.46 -16.61
N ALA A 20 1.03 -23.86 -17.24
CA ALA A 20 1.06 -24.36 -18.61
C ALA A 20 1.58 -23.28 -19.58
N ASP A 21 1.09 -22.07 -19.47
CA ASP A 21 1.51 -20.93 -20.29
C ASP A 21 2.99 -20.59 -20.10
N LEU A 22 3.45 -20.52 -18.86
CA LEU A 22 4.86 -20.22 -18.56
C LEU A 22 5.79 -21.32 -19.07
N ASN A 23 5.42 -22.60 -18.88
CA ASN A 23 6.23 -23.74 -19.31
C ASN A 23 6.23 -23.93 -20.83
N SER A 24 5.17 -23.52 -21.52
CA SER A 24 5.12 -23.57 -22.99
C SER A 24 5.99 -22.52 -23.67
N ASN A 25 6.35 -21.45 -22.95
CA ASN A 25 7.15 -20.35 -23.45
C ASN A 25 8.64 -20.59 -23.21
N SER A 26 9.40 -20.75 -24.30
CA SER A 26 10.83 -21.05 -24.23
C SER A 26 11.67 -19.96 -23.55
N ILE A 27 11.25 -18.69 -23.61
CA ILE A 27 11.95 -17.58 -22.95
C ILE A 27 11.79 -17.70 -21.44
N TYR A 28 10.57 -17.93 -20.93
CA TYR A 28 10.36 -18.13 -19.50
C TYR A 28 11.06 -19.39 -19.01
N SER A 29 10.99 -20.50 -19.73
CA SER A 29 11.70 -21.74 -19.39
C SER A 29 13.21 -21.50 -19.25
N TYR A 30 13.81 -20.73 -20.16
CA TYR A 30 15.22 -20.34 -20.08
C TYR A 30 15.51 -19.45 -18.87
N LEU A 31 14.74 -18.39 -18.68
CA LEU A 31 14.97 -17.42 -17.58
C LEU A 31 14.80 -18.06 -16.20
N PHE A 32 13.79 -18.91 -16.02
CA PHE A 32 13.59 -19.61 -14.75
C PHE A 32 14.70 -20.63 -14.48
N LYS A 33 15.20 -21.32 -15.51
CA LYS A 33 16.35 -22.22 -15.37
C LYS A 33 17.61 -21.48 -14.92
N GLU A 34 17.88 -20.29 -15.48
CA GLU A 34 19.01 -19.45 -15.05
C GLU A 34 18.82 -18.91 -13.64
N ALA A 35 17.59 -18.47 -13.27
CA ALA A 35 17.31 -17.91 -11.96
C ALA A 35 17.30 -18.96 -10.84
N PHE A 36 16.98 -20.22 -11.15
CA PHE A 36 16.84 -21.30 -10.18
C PHE A 36 17.69 -22.54 -10.55
N PRO A 37 19.03 -22.41 -10.61
CA PRO A 37 19.90 -23.47 -11.11
C PRO A 37 19.91 -24.75 -10.26
N SER A 38 19.51 -24.64 -8.98
CA SER A 38 19.43 -25.75 -8.04
C SER A 38 18.07 -26.47 -8.04
N ALA A 39 17.12 -26.03 -8.88
CA ALA A 39 15.82 -26.69 -8.95
C ALA A 39 15.93 -28.06 -9.62
N SER A 40 15.39 -29.11 -8.95
CA SER A 40 15.49 -30.49 -9.40
C SER A 40 14.55 -30.88 -10.54
N GLY A 41 13.66 -29.97 -10.97
CA GLY A 41 12.64 -30.20 -12.00
C GLY A 41 12.90 -29.40 -13.29
N ALA A 42 12.39 -29.98 -14.41
CA ALA A 42 12.46 -29.29 -15.70
C ALA A 42 11.38 -28.19 -15.87
N ASN A 43 10.30 -28.28 -15.08
CA ASN A 43 9.14 -27.38 -15.18
C ASN A 43 9.18 -26.27 -14.13
N ILE A 44 8.68 -25.09 -14.52
CA ILE A 44 8.45 -23.94 -13.64
C ILE A 44 7.34 -24.33 -12.64
N THR A 45 7.55 -23.94 -11.37
CA THR A 45 6.59 -24.17 -10.28
C THR A 45 6.02 -22.86 -9.75
N LEU A 46 4.85 -22.90 -9.10
CA LEU A 46 4.26 -21.71 -8.46
C LEU A 46 5.19 -21.09 -7.42
N GLU A 47 5.93 -21.89 -6.67
CA GLU A 47 6.90 -21.40 -5.69
C GLU A 47 7.98 -20.53 -6.35
N GLN A 48 8.50 -20.97 -7.50
CA GLN A 48 9.46 -20.18 -8.27
C GLN A 48 8.83 -18.89 -8.81
N VAL A 49 7.58 -18.95 -9.30
CA VAL A 49 6.86 -17.76 -9.75
C VAL A 49 6.71 -16.74 -8.60
N PHE A 50 6.26 -17.19 -7.44
CA PHE A 50 6.12 -16.29 -6.27
C PHE A 50 7.45 -15.74 -5.81
N THR A 51 8.50 -16.56 -5.82
CA THR A 51 9.85 -16.12 -5.45
C THR A 51 10.39 -15.08 -6.42
N ALA A 52 10.21 -15.27 -7.71
CA ALA A 52 10.64 -14.33 -8.74
C ALA A 52 9.91 -12.97 -8.61
N ILE A 53 8.61 -13.00 -8.40
CA ILE A 53 7.81 -11.77 -8.18
C ILE A 53 8.25 -11.09 -6.88
N ALA A 54 8.44 -11.84 -5.79
CA ALA A 54 8.90 -11.27 -4.52
C ALA A 54 10.30 -10.64 -4.63
N ALA A 55 11.20 -11.27 -5.38
CA ALA A 55 12.54 -10.72 -5.65
C ALA A 55 12.46 -9.40 -6.44
N PHE A 56 11.60 -9.35 -7.46
CA PHE A 56 11.35 -8.14 -8.22
C PHE A 56 10.78 -7.02 -7.33
N GLU A 57 9.74 -7.30 -6.57
CA GLU A 57 9.16 -6.31 -5.64
C GLU A 57 10.17 -5.80 -4.62
N SER A 58 11.04 -6.69 -4.11
CA SER A 58 12.10 -6.31 -3.16
C SER A 58 13.16 -5.40 -3.80
N SER A 59 13.30 -5.42 -5.11
CA SER A 59 14.20 -4.54 -5.85
C SER A 59 13.65 -3.12 -6.06
N LEU A 60 12.34 -2.93 -5.87
CA LEU A 60 11.66 -1.64 -6.05
C LEU A 60 11.93 -0.73 -4.84
N ILE A 61 13.14 -0.20 -4.75
CA ILE A 61 13.58 0.65 -3.66
C ILE A 61 13.49 2.12 -4.06
N SER A 62 12.79 2.93 -3.25
CA SER A 62 12.68 4.38 -3.42
C SER A 62 13.08 5.11 -2.13
N LEU A 63 14.39 5.14 -1.85
CA LEU A 63 14.98 5.70 -0.64
C LEU A 63 15.97 6.85 -0.93
N ASN A 64 15.76 7.60 -2.02
CA ASN A 64 16.59 8.74 -2.39
C ASN A 64 15.76 10.00 -2.67
N SER A 65 14.69 10.20 -1.89
CA SER A 65 13.92 11.44 -1.95
C SER A 65 14.68 12.59 -1.28
N ARG A 66 14.19 13.82 -1.48
CA ARG A 66 14.73 15.00 -0.77
C ARG A 66 14.65 14.88 0.74
N TYR A 67 13.64 14.16 1.25
CA TYR A 67 13.55 13.80 2.66
C TYR A 67 14.72 12.90 3.07
N ASP A 68 15.04 11.88 2.27
CA ASP A 68 16.14 10.96 2.59
C ASP A 68 17.48 11.70 2.59
N GLN A 69 17.71 12.56 1.62
CA GLN A 69 18.91 13.41 1.55
C GLN A 69 19.03 14.30 2.81
N TYR A 70 17.92 14.93 3.23
CA TYR A 70 17.87 15.68 4.48
C TYR A 70 18.16 14.80 5.70
N ALA A 71 17.56 13.61 5.78
CA ALA A 71 17.76 12.68 6.88
C ALA A 71 19.21 12.15 6.96
N HIS A 72 19.94 12.17 5.83
CA HIS A 72 21.37 11.81 5.75
C HIS A 72 22.31 13.01 5.91
N GLY A 73 21.79 14.18 6.28
CA GLY A 73 22.61 15.34 6.66
C GLY A 73 22.73 16.45 5.62
N ASP A 74 21.99 16.40 4.51
CA ASP A 74 21.90 17.54 3.59
C ASP A 74 20.80 18.51 4.07
N ASP A 75 21.19 19.45 4.94
CA ASP A 75 20.27 20.48 5.47
C ASP A 75 19.62 21.35 4.40
N LYS A 76 20.13 21.36 3.17
CA LYS A 76 19.61 22.13 2.05
C LYS A 76 18.61 21.36 1.18
N ALA A 77 18.47 20.06 1.39
CA ALA A 77 17.58 19.23 0.60
C ALA A 77 16.10 19.61 0.73
N LEU A 78 15.69 20.14 1.89
CA LEU A 78 14.32 20.61 2.14
C LEU A 78 14.26 22.13 2.27
N LYS A 79 13.24 22.73 1.68
CA LYS A 79 12.93 24.17 1.84
C LYS A 79 12.36 24.44 3.23
N LYS A 80 12.42 25.69 3.70
CA LYS A 80 11.87 26.11 5.01
C LYS A 80 10.39 25.71 5.20
N THR A 81 9.57 25.85 4.15
CA THR A 81 8.15 25.48 4.19
C THR A 81 7.95 23.95 4.28
N GLU A 82 8.84 23.17 3.65
CA GLU A 82 8.79 21.71 3.73
C GLU A 82 9.26 21.20 5.10
N LEU A 83 10.25 21.85 5.68
CA LEU A 83 10.66 21.58 7.09
C LEU A 83 9.53 21.91 8.07
N ALA A 84 8.84 23.03 7.88
CA ALA A 84 7.66 23.35 8.68
C ALA A 84 6.56 22.28 8.53
N GLY A 85 6.31 21.83 7.31
CA GLY A 85 5.39 20.71 7.03
C GLY A 85 5.82 19.41 7.69
N LEU A 86 7.11 19.07 7.63
CA LEU A 86 7.67 17.88 8.30
C LEU A 86 7.50 17.94 9.82
N ASN A 87 7.70 19.11 10.42
CA ASN A 87 7.49 19.32 11.85
C ASN A 87 6.01 19.15 12.24
N ILE A 88 5.09 19.67 11.44
CA ILE A 88 3.64 19.42 11.64
C ILE A 88 3.35 17.92 11.52
N PHE A 89 3.81 17.28 10.46
CA PHE A 89 3.61 15.84 10.21
C PHE A 89 4.06 14.96 11.39
N ARG A 90 5.14 15.35 12.08
CA ARG A 90 5.69 14.63 13.25
C ARG A 90 5.11 15.09 14.58
N SER A 91 4.32 16.15 14.59
CA SER A 91 3.81 16.73 15.84
C SER A 91 2.76 15.84 16.49
N SER A 92 2.61 16.00 17.81
CA SER A 92 1.52 15.40 18.58
C SER A 92 0.14 15.94 18.21
N VAL A 93 0.08 17.05 17.48
CA VAL A 93 -1.18 17.64 17.00
C VAL A 93 -1.71 16.91 15.78
N SER A 94 -0.89 16.75 14.72
CA SER A 94 -1.33 16.07 13.50
C SER A 94 -1.19 14.55 13.56
N ARG A 95 -0.24 14.05 14.36
CA ARG A 95 0.04 12.65 14.66
C ARG A 95 0.21 11.75 13.41
N CYS A 96 0.48 12.33 12.24
CA CYS A 96 0.59 11.57 10.99
C CYS A 96 1.68 10.49 11.04
N SER A 97 2.81 10.81 11.72
CA SER A 97 3.95 9.90 11.85
C SER A 97 3.72 8.70 12.76
N GLU A 98 2.60 8.63 13.50
CA GLU A 98 2.28 7.43 14.30
C GLU A 98 1.89 6.25 13.41
N CYS A 99 1.23 6.53 12.29
CA CYS A 99 0.92 5.53 11.28
C CYS A 99 1.96 5.54 10.13
N HIS A 100 2.41 6.72 9.73
CA HIS A 100 3.31 6.92 8.59
C HIS A 100 4.73 7.25 9.05
N ASN A 101 5.37 6.34 9.80
CA ASN A 101 6.72 6.53 10.31
C ASN A 101 7.80 6.17 9.26
N PRO A 102 8.91 6.94 9.21
CA PRO A 102 10.04 6.59 8.35
C PRO A 102 10.69 5.25 8.78
N PRO A 103 11.47 4.58 7.90
CA PRO A 103 11.86 5.04 6.56
C PRO A 103 10.80 4.81 5.48
N LEU A 104 9.85 3.91 5.67
CA LEU A 104 8.84 3.57 4.67
C LEU A 104 7.63 4.50 4.69
N PHE A 105 7.50 5.35 5.70
CA PHE A 105 6.29 6.14 5.95
C PHE A 105 5.03 5.28 6.03
N SER A 106 5.16 4.16 6.72
CA SER A 106 4.10 3.20 7.04
C SER A 106 4.52 2.37 8.25
N ASN A 107 3.57 2.10 9.13
CA ASN A 107 3.73 1.13 10.22
C ASN A 107 3.28 -0.29 9.82
N GLN A 108 2.83 -0.48 8.58
CA GLN A 108 2.35 -1.76 8.02
C GLN A 108 1.09 -2.34 8.72
N GLN A 109 0.49 -1.63 9.65
CA GLN A 109 -0.67 -2.08 10.42
C GLN A 109 -1.99 -1.79 9.67
N ILE A 110 -3.07 -2.40 10.13
CA ILE A 110 -4.42 -2.06 9.71
C ILE A 110 -4.92 -0.87 10.54
N ALA A 111 -5.49 0.12 9.89
CA ALA A 111 -6.09 1.28 10.54
C ALA A 111 -7.51 1.52 10.02
N VAL A 112 -8.42 1.82 10.93
CA VAL A 112 -9.80 2.23 10.64
C VAL A 112 -9.87 3.75 10.79
N ILE A 113 -9.96 4.46 9.67
CA ILE A 113 -9.95 5.94 9.64
C ILE A 113 -11.27 6.55 9.16
N GLY A 114 -12.23 5.71 8.77
CA GLY A 114 -13.55 6.16 8.36
C GLY A 114 -13.56 6.96 7.06
N THR A 115 -12.75 6.58 6.08
CA THR A 115 -12.78 7.20 4.76
C THR A 115 -14.11 6.85 4.06
N PRO A 116 -14.87 7.83 3.58
CA PRO A 116 -16.10 7.55 2.82
C PRO A 116 -15.76 6.95 1.46
N GLU A 117 -16.65 6.09 0.98
CA GLU A 117 -16.52 5.49 -0.34
C GLU A 117 -16.64 6.54 -1.46
N ARG A 118 -16.06 6.23 -2.61
CA ARG A 118 -16.32 6.97 -3.84
C ARG A 118 -17.79 6.84 -4.21
N LYS A 119 -18.37 7.92 -4.72
CA LYS A 119 -19.78 7.94 -5.13
C LYS A 119 -20.10 6.78 -6.07
N GLY A 120 -21.11 5.99 -5.70
CA GLY A 120 -21.57 4.84 -6.48
C GLY A 120 -20.95 3.50 -6.07
N LEU A 121 -19.96 3.49 -5.18
CA LEU A 121 -19.43 2.26 -4.61
C LEU A 121 -20.16 1.89 -3.32
N GLN A 122 -20.26 0.59 -3.07
CA GLN A 122 -20.74 0.05 -1.80
C GLN A 122 -19.62 0.13 -0.76
N PHE A 123 -20.00 0.12 0.52
CA PHE A 123 -19.04 0.13 1.62
C PHE A 123 -18.15 -1.11 1.58
N ASP A 124 -16.83 -0.88 1.51
CA ASP A 124 -15.84 -1.95 1.61
C ASP A 124 -15.50 -2.23 3.07
N GLN A 125 -15.73 -3.46 3.48
CA GLN A 125 -15.44 -3.89 4.85
C GLN A 125 -13.95 -3.96 5.15
N GLY A 126 -13.08 -3.96 4.13
CA GLY A 126 -11.63 -4.10 4.29
C GLY A 126 -11.29 -5.32 5.15
N ALA A 127 -10.43 -5.13 6.16
CA ALA A 127 -10.06 -6.19 7.12
C ALA A 127 -11.24 -6.71 7.95
N GLY A 128 -12.37 -6.01 7.96
CA GLY A 128 -13.61 -6.46 8.60
C GLY A 128 -14.16 -7.76 8.02
N LYS A 129 -13.79 -8.11 6.79
CA LYS A 129 -14.09 -9.43 6.20
C LYS A 129 -13.53 -10.59 7.03
N PHE A 130 -12.44 -10.35 7.76
CA PHE A 130 -11.73 -11.36 8.56
C PHE A 130 -11.85 -11.10 10.06
N PHE A 131 -11.88 -9.83 10.46
CA PHE A 131 -11.90 -9.40 11.86
C PHE A 131 -12.97 -8.32 12.06
N ALA A 132 -14.10 -8.65 12.66
CA ALA A 132 -15.23 -7.73 12.84
C ALA A 132 -14.84 -6.40 13.53
N SER A 133 -13.87 -6.43 14.45
CA SER A 133 -13.33 -5.23 15.11
C SER A 133 -12.56 -4.28 14.20
N GLN A 134 -12.19 -4.74 13.00
CA GLN A 134 -11.44 -3.96 11.99
C GLN A 134 -12.30 -3.62 10.77
N ARG A 135 -13.63 -3.59 10.93
CA ARG A 135 -14.54 -3.22 9.85
C ARG A 135 -14.21 -1.83 9.30
N GLY A 136 -14.03 -1.73 7.97
CA GLY A 136 -13.55 -0.52 7.29
C GLY A 136 -12.08 -0.20 7.53
N GLY A 137 -11.31 -1.19 8.00
CA GLY A 137 -9.87 -1.07 8.20
C GLY A 137 -9.07 -1.49 6.98
N PHE A 138 -8.06 -0.69 6.65
CA PHE A 138 -7.15 -0.94 5.54
C PHE A 138 -5.71 -0.84 6.02
N ARG A 139 -4.82 -1.55 5.34
CA ARG A 139 -3.39 -1.47 5.63
C ARG A 139 -2.90 -0.04 5.41
N VAL A 140 -2.14 0.48 6.36
CA VAL A 140 -1.48 1.78 6.24
C VAL A 140 -0.46 1.71 5.11
N PRO A 141 -0.67 2.43 3.98
CA PRO A 141 0.24 2.39 2.85
C PRO A 141 1.49 3.22 3.11
N THR A 142 2.53 2.95 2.33
CA THR A 142 3.68 3.85 2.26
C THR A 142 3.27 5.20 1.66
N LEU A 143 3.89 6.29 2.14
CA LEU A 143 3.74 7.61 1.50
C LEU A 143 4.87 7.90 0.51
N ARG A 144 5.73 6.94 0.23
CA ARG A 144 6.77 7.13 -0.78
C ARG A 144 6.17 7.25 -2.16
N ASN A 145 6.65 8.23 -2.92
CA ASN A 145 6.14 8.57 -4.26
C ASN A 145 4.66 8.96 -4.32
N ILE A 146 4.05 9.26 -3.19
CA ILE A 146 2.62 9.53 -3.08
C ILE A 146 2.12 10.62 -4.02
N ALA A 147 2.95 11.58 -4.38
CA ALA A 147 2.58 12.64 -5.34
C ALA A 147 2.26 12.10 -6.75
N LEU A 148 2.65 10.86 -7.07
CA LEU A 148 2.50 10.24 -8.38
C LEU A 148 1.37 9.20 -8.42
N THR A 149 0.72 8.92 -7.29
CA THR A 149 -0.18 7.77 -7.14
C THR A 149 -1.64 8.15 -6.87
N ALA A 150 -2.08 9.31 -7.33
CA ALA A 150 -3.51 9.64 -7.31
C ALA A 150 -4.32 8.63 -8.16
N PRO A 151 -5.60 8.37 -7.81
CA PRO A 151 -6.37 8.90 -6.69
C PRO A 151 -6.03 8.22 -5.34
N TYR A 152 -6.48 8.83 -4.23
CA TYR A 152 -6.09 8.45 -2.87
C TYR A 152 -7.21 7.76 -2.09
N MET A 153 -6.82 7.08 -1.01
CA MET A 153 -7.59 6.19 -0.14
C MET A 153 -7.96 4.87 -0.85
N HIS A 154 -8.51 3.92 -0.10
CA HIS A 154 -8.81 2.57 -0.60
C HIS A 154 -9.76 2.55 -1.82
N SER A 155 -10.72 3.46 -1.86
CA SER A 155 -11.69 3.55 -2.96
C SER A 155 -11.34 4.61 -4.03
N GLY A 156 -10.17 5.25 -3.94
CA GLY A 156 -9.83 6.39 -4.81
C GLY A 156 -10.73 7.60 -4.60
N ARG A 157 -11.17 7.84 -3.36
CA ARG A 157 -12.13 8.91 -3.01
C ARG A 157 -11.64 10.31 -3.30
N PHE A 158 -10.35 10.56 -3.16
CA PHE A 158 -9.75 11.88 -3.30
C PHE A 158 -8.79 11.95 -4.48
N GLU A 159 -8.90 13.00 -5.26
CA GLU A 159 -8.08 13.21 -6.47
C GLU A 159 -6.78 13.96 -6.17
N SER A 160 -6.67 14.58 -5.00
CA SER A 160 -5.51 15.39 -4.63
C SER A 160 -5.08 15.18 -3.17
N LEU A 161 -3.77 15.36 -2.90
CA LEU A 161 -3.24 15.35 -1.53
C LEU A 161 -3.83 16.47 -0.66
N ARG A 162 -4.27 17.58 -1.26
CA ARG A 162 -4.96 18.64 -0.54
C ARG A 162 -6.29 18.16 0.02
N GLU A 163 -7.04 17.39 -0.76
CA GLU A 163 -8.31 16.81 -0.28
C GLU A 163 -8.07 15.80 0.83
N VAL A 164 -7.01 14.99 0.74
CA VAL A 164 -6.60 14.07 1.80
C VAL A 164 -6.30 14.83 3.10
N VAL A 165 -5.48 15.89 3.03
CA VAL A 165 -5.15 16.71 4.21
C VAL A 165 -6.40 17.37 4.78
N ASN A 166 -7.28 17.88 3.92
CA ASN A 166 -8.55 18.49 4.35
C ASN A 166 -9.47 17.48 5.04
N PHE A 167 -9.52 16.24 4.56
CA PHE A 167 -10.27 15.16 5.21
C PHE A 167 -9.78 14.92 6.64
N TYR A 168 -8.47 14.82 6.83
CA TYR A 168 -7.89 14.67 8.16
C TYR A 168 -8.13 15.89 9.05
N ASN A 169 -7.97 17.10 8.52
CA ASN A 169 -8.21 18.35 9.26
C ASN A 169 -9.68 18.59 9.58
N GLY A 170 -10.60 18.03 8.80
CA GLY A 170 -12.05 18.09 9.01
C GLY A 170 -12.61 17.08 10.01
N GLY A 171 -11.73 16.31 10.72
CA GLY A 171 -12.17 15.33 11.71
C GLY A 171 -12.53 13.96 11.15
N ARG A 172 -12.16 13.67 9.92
CA ARG A 172 -12.30 12.34 9.27
C ARG A 172 -13.74 11.81 9.21
N GLY A 173 -13.91 10.52 9.51
CA GLY A 173 -15.16 9.78 9.45
C GLY A 173 -16.28 10.21 10.40
N HIS A 174 -16.23 11.38 11.02
CA HIS A 174 -17.36 11.92 11.78
C HIS A 174 -18.61 12.14 10.93
N ALA A 175 -18.49 12.11 9.60
CA ALA A 175 -19.62 12.15 8.67
C ALA A 175 -20.19 10.76 8.32
N ILE A 176 -19.65 9.67 8.88
CA ILE A 176 -20.19 8.33 8.69
C ILE A 176 -21.45 8.23 9.55
N PRO A 177 -22.57 7.73 8.98
CA PRO A 177 -23.79 7.51 9.73
C PRO A 177 -23.57 6.68 10.99
N ALA A 178 -24.26 7.00 12.08
CA ALA A 178 -24.06 6.36 13.39
C ALA A 178 -24.41 4.85 13.41
N ASP A 179 -25.13 4.38 12.42
CA ASP A 179 -25.48 2.97 12.19
C ASP A 179 -24.36 2.17 11.52
N GLU A 180 -23.38 2.84 10.94
CA GLU A 180 -22.15 2.23 10.41
C GLU A 180 -21.04 2.20 11.47
N HIS A 181 -21.28 1.67 12.65
CA HIS A 181 -20.35 1.64 13.77
C HIS A 181 -18.95 1.16 13.37
N LEU A 182 -18.06 2.12 13.06
CA LEU A 182 -16.65 1.87 12.82
C LEU A 182 -15.88 2.11 14.11
N ASN A 183 -15.09 1.13 14.52
CA ASN A 183 -14.11 1.30 15.60
C ASN A 183 -12.91 2.09 15.06
N LEU A 184 -13.02 3.41 15.07
CA LEU A 184 -11.92 4.27 14.63
C LEU A 184 -10.71 4.10 15.54
N HIS A 185 -9.57 3.74 14.98
CA HIS A 185 -8.29 3.61 15.69
C HIS A 185 -7.67 4.97 16.06
N TRP A 186 -8.44 6.03 15.89
CA TRP A 186 -7.86 7.33 15.91
C TRP A 186 -8.83 8.39 16.45
N HIS A 187 -8.43 8.99 17.55
CA HIS A 187 -9.12 10.13 18.13
C HIS A 187 -8.18 11.36 18.05
N ILE A 188 -8.53 12.32 17.22
CA ILE A 188 -7.95 13.66 17.27
C ILE A 188 -8.88 14.55 18.05
#